data_f672ce4e5b921331681753ac354c0ef9
#
_entry.id   f672ce4e5b921331681753ac354c0ef9
#
_cell.length_a   1.000
_cell.length_b   1.000
_cell.length_c   1.000
_cell.angle_alpha   90.00
_cell.angle_beta   90.00
_cell.angle_gamma   90.00
#
_symmetry.space_group_name_H-M   'P 1'
#
loop_
_entity.id
_entity.type
_entity.pdbx_description
1 polymer ?
#
loop_
_entity_poly.entity_id
_entity_poly.type
_entity_poly.pdbx_seq_one_letter_code
_entity_poly.pdbx_strand_id
1 'polypeptide(L)'
;MSLQRTVFASISALVGLALAAAALAQTGADVANSKHNLSSTGTGSVTTSDENQVCVFCHTPHGATISPGAPLWNRDLPTTQTYTTYISSSIDAETSAGQLAQPAGSSKLCLSCHDGSLAIGTVNVSGGQQNVTFNMTGTGASGEMPAGDGTQTGYTRNLGIDLTNDHPISLTFDTTLAIADGELRDPAATGDIGLRSPGVRPMFPLEPTGPSNEPQMQCASCHDPHLPDTGGEPRKFLRGNRLQQIDPVGVFDADNDIVCLGCHDKEGWVGSAHASSATADETYLAGAAAQREFPANTPVWQAACLNCHDTHTVHGARRLLRDGTDSGAVPKSGGDSAIEETCYQCHSATPVVSNTSGEVKNIASDFALANHMPINNGDQQAATEAHDILDDDLNEARTSLGRTEPLNRHAECT
;
A
#
# COMPACT_ATOMS: atom_id res chain seq x y z
N MET A 1 -49.45 -30.24 18.62
CA MET A 1 -48.16 -29.65 19.02
C MET A 1 -46.93 -30.24 18.28
N SER A 2 -47.05 -31.26 17.45
CA SER A 2 -45.93 -31.95 16.78
C SER A 2 -45.56 -31.31 15.40
N LEU A 3 -46.53 -30.82 14.63
CA LEU A 3 -46.29 -30.30 13.28
C LEU A 3 -45.53 -28.95 13.24
N GLN A 4 -45.70 -28.06 14.21
CA GLN A 4 -45.02 -26.78 14.26
C GLN A 4 -43.55 -26.90 14.60
N ARG A 5 -43.12 -27.88 15.38
CA ARG A 5 -41.69 -28.09 15.70
C ARG A 5 -40.87 -28.60 14.49
N THR A 6 -41.52 -29.40 13.63
CA THR A 6 -40.83 -29.95 12.45
C THR A 6 -40.58 -28.88 11.37
N VAL A 7 -41.53 -27.93 11.20
CA VAL A 7 -41.38 -26.85 10.23
C VAL A 7 -40.31 -25.85 10.62
N PHE A 8 -40.21 -25.52 11.92
CA PHE A 8 -39.16 -24.61 12.41
C PHE A 8 -37.74 -25.22 12.30
N ALA A 9 -37.61 -26.52 12.56
CA ALA A 9 -36.34 -27.22 12.40
C ALA A 9 -35.86 -27.29 10.92
N SER A 10 -36.80 -27.46 10.00
CA SER A 10 -36.48 -27.51 8.55
C SER A 10 -36.12 -26.14 7.98
N ILE A 11 -36.74 -25.06 8.44
CA ILE A 11 -36.42 -23.69 8.00
C ILE A 11 -35.05 -23.25 8.56
N SER A 12 -34.75 -23.59 9.82
CA SER A 12 -33.46 -23.27 10.41
C SER A 12 -32.28 -24.04 9.75
N ALA A 13 -32.53 -25.29 9.32
CA ALA A 13 -31.51 -26.07 8.59
C ALA A 13 -31.26 -25.52 7.17
N LEU A 14 -32.34 -25.07 6.48
CA LEU A 14 -32.23 -24.48 5.14
C LEU A 14 -31.54 -23.10 5.17
N VAL A 15 -31.81 -22.28 6.17
CA VAL A 15 -31.13 -20.97 6.34
C VAL A 15 -29.67 -21.17 6.74
N GLY A 16 -29.37 -22.16 7.60
CA GLY A 16 -28.00 -22.49 7.95
C GLY A 16 -27.18 -23.04 6.78
N LEU A 17 -27.80 -23.83 5.88
CA LEU A 17 -27.12 -24.29 4.65
C LEU A 17 -26.91 -23.16 3.63
N ALA A 18 -27.84 -22.20 3.53
CA ALA A 18 -27.71 -21.06 2.63
C ALA A 18 -26.60 -20.08 3.09
N LEU A 19 -26.44 -19.87 4.39
CA LEU A 19 -25.38 -19.05 4.96
C LEU A 19 -23.99 -19.75 4.87
N ALA A 20 -23.93 -21.08 5.02
CA ALA A 20 -22.70 -21.83 4.84
C ALA A 20 -22.24 -21.88 3.38
N ALA A 21 -23.16 -21.84 2.40
CA ALA A 21 -22.84 -21.79 0.98
C ALA A 21 -22.28 -20.42 0.54
N ALA A 22 -22.68 -19.33 1.20
CA ALA A 22 -22.15 -17.98 0.93
C ALA A 22 -20.70 -17.79 1.38
N ALA A 23 -20.22 -18.59 2.34
CA ALA A 23 -18.85 -18.49 2.87
C ALA A 23 -17.80 -19.28 2.06
N LEU A 24 -18.17 -20.00 1.00
CA LEU A 24 -17.28 -20.91 0.25
C LEU A 24 -17.06 -20.56 -1.22
N ALA A 25 -17.60 -19.46 -1.70
CA ALA A 25 -17.47 -19.09 -3.11
C ALA A 25 -16.52 -17.89 -3.30
N GLN A 26 -15.22 -18.06 -3.05
CA GLN A 26 -14.25 -17.38 -3.89
C GLN A 26 -14.35 -18.05 -5.27
N THR A 27 -15.20 -17.51 -6.12
CA THR A 27 -15.42 -18.04 -7.44
C THR A 27 -14.36 -17.48 -8.39
N GLY A 28 -13.84 -18.28 -9.30
CA GLY A 28 -13.02 -17.77 -10.41
C GLY A 28 -13.71 -16.70 -11.26
N ALA A 29 -14.96 -16.41 -10.99
CA ALA A 29 -15.73 -15.29 -11.52
C ALA A 29 -15.14 -13.92 -11.11
N ASP A 30 -14.51 -13.81 -9.97
CA ASP A 30 -13.96 -12.53 -9.49
C ASP A 30 -12.71 -12.13 -10.28
N VAL A 31 -11.81 -13.07 -10.56
CA VAL A 31 -10.68 -12.84 -11.47
C VAL A 31 -11.15 -12.52 -12.88
N ALA A 32 -12.19 -13.23 -13.36
CA ALA A 32 -12.74 -13.03 -14.69
C ALA A 32 -13.25 -11.60 -14.93
N ASN A 33 -13.73 -10.93 -13.88
CA ASN A 33 -14.24 -9.57 -13.93
C ASN A 33 -13.22 -8.51 -13.51
N SER A 34 -11.98 -8.90 -13.27
CA SER A 34 -10.92 -8.01 -12.77
C SER A 34 -9.89 -7.67 -13.87
N LYS A 35 -8.98 -6.76 -13.55
CA LYS A 35 -7.83 -6.40 -14.42
C LYS A 35 -6.81 -7.55 -14.56
N HIS A 36 -6.86 -8.59 -13.71
CA HIS A 36 -6.06 -9.80 -13.85
C HIS A 36 -6.65 -10.80 -14.85
N ASN A 37 -7.82 -10.54 -15.41
CA ASN A 37 -8.28 -11.26 -16.59
C ASN A 37 -7.51 -10.79 -17.82
N LEU A 38 -6.42 -11.47 -18.13
CA LEU A 38 -5.56 -11.14 -19.26
C LEU A 38 -6.00 -11.85 -20.57
N SER A 39 -7.07 -12.63 -20.51
CA SER A 39 -7.60 -13.38 -21.66
C SER A 39 -8.36 -12.49 -22.64
N SER A 40 -8.87 -13.10 -23.71
CA SER A 40 -9.70 -12.44 -24.73
C SER A 40 -11.03 -11.88 -24.18
N THR A 41 -11.42 -12.24 -22.97
CA THR A 41 -12.61 -11.71 -22.28
C THR A 41 -12.27 -10.62 -21.26
N GLY A 42 -10.98 -10.31 -21.09
CA GLY A 42 -10.52 -9.29 -20.14
C GLY A 42 -10.96 -7.89 -20.53
N THR A 43 -11.26 -7.08 -19.51
CA THR A 43 -11.66 -5.68 -19.65
C THR A 43 -10.56 -4.70 -19.27
N GLY A 44 -9.40 -5.20 -18.84
CA GLY A 44 -8.22 -4.41 -18.52
C GLY A 44 -7.52 -3.86 -19.77
N SER A 45 -6.53 -2.99 -19.56
CA SER A 45 -5.70 -2.45 -20.65
C SER A 45 -4.69 -3.47 -21.19
N VAL A 46 -4.36 -4.52 -20.43
CA VAL A 46 -3.44 -5.59 -20.82
C VAL A 46 -4.25 -6.86 -21.04
N THR A 47 -4.35 -7.31 -22.27
CA THR A 47 -5.13 -8.50 -22.67
C THR A 47 -4.53 -9.17 -23.90
N THR A 48 -5.01 -10.36 -24.24
CA THR A 48 -4.71 -11.04 -25.50
C THR A 48 -5.97 -11.56 -26.18
N SER A 49 -5.99 -11.63 -27.50
CA SER A 49 -7.02 -12.35 -28.26
C SER A 49 -6.74 -13.85 -28.41
N ASP A 50 -5.53 -14.30 -28.10
CA ASP A 50 -5.03 -15.63 -28.43
C ASP A 50 -5.45 -16.69 -27.42
N GLU A 51 -5.89 -16.29 -26.22
CA GLU A 51 -6.23 -17.19 -25.14
C GLU A 51 -7.55 -16.77 -24.44
N ASN A 52 -8.43 -17.69 -24.18
CA ASN A 52 -9.72 -17.45 -23.52
C ASN A 52 -9.77 -17.98 -22.08
N GLN A 53 -8.79 -18.75 -21.65
CA GLN A 53 -8.72 -19.29 -20.29
C GLN A 53 -8.13 -18.22 -19.34
N VAL A 54 -8.95 -17.76 -18.41
CA VAL A 54 -8.56 -16.70 -17.47
C VAL A 54 -7.43 -17.13 -16.54
N CYS A 55 -7.47 -18.35 -16.03
CA CYS A 55 -6.55 -18.84 -14.98
C CYS A 55 -5.15 -19.22 -15.51
N VAL A 56 -4.99 -19.42 -16.82
CA VAL A 56 -3.77 -19.97 -17.42
C VAL A 56 -2.55 -19.07 -17.28
N PHE A 57 -2.75 -17.76 -17.15
CA PHE A 57 -1.68 -16.79 -16.97
C PHE A 57 -0.98 -16.91 -15.61
N CYS A 58 -1.65 -17.51 -14.64
CA CYS A 58 -1.15 -17.70 -13.28
C CYS A 58 -1.00 -19.17 -12.90
N HIS A 59 -1.86 -20.08 -13.40
CA HIS A 59 -1.93 -21.45 -12.94
C HIS A 59 -1.94 -22.46 -14.09
N THR A 60 -1.30 -23.62 -13.86
CA THR A 60 -1.39 -24.80 -14.73
C THR A 60 -1.45 -26.06 -13.90
N PRO A 61 -2.26 -27.07 -14.29
CA PRO A 61 -2.33 -28.34 -13.55
C PRO A 61 -1.06 -29.21 -13.72
N HIS A 62 -0.26 -28.95 -14.76
CA HIS A 62 0.93 -29.73 -15.08
C HIS A 62 2.06 -28.83 -15.55
N GLY A 63 3.32 -29.14 -15.21
CA GLY A 63 4.48 -28.39 -15.63
C GLY A 63 4.63 -27.03 -14.95
N ALA A 64 4.04 -26.87 -13.80
CA ALA A 64 4.12 -25.65 -13.01
C ALA A 64 5.54 -25.41 -12.47
N THR A 65 5.88 -24.14 -12.28
CA THR A 65 7.09 -23.75 -11.54
C THR A 65 6.92 -24.12 -10.07
N ILE A 66 7.93 -24.78 -9.49
CA ILE A 66 7.95 -25.07 -8.07
C ILE A 66 8.34 -23.81 -7.33
N SER A 67 7.38 -23.21 -6.62
CA SER A 67 7.62 -22.06 -5.76
C SER A 67 6.87 -22.19 -4.45
N PRO A 68 7.49 -21.89 -3.32
CA PRO A 68 6.77 -21.75 -2.08
C PRO A 68 5.67 -20.65 -2.21
N GLY A 69 4.48 -20.93 -1.72
CA GLY A 69 3.39 -19.95 -1.65
C GLY A 69 2.43 -19.93 -2.85
N ALA A 70 2.76 -20.54 -4.01
CA ALA A 70 1.80 -20.64 -5.12
C ALA A 70 1.53 -22.08 -5.54
N PRO A 71 0.31 -22.53 -5.45
CA PRO A 71 -0.07 -23.77 -6.06
C PRO A 71 -0.03 -23.63 -7.59
N LEU A 72 0.77 -24.48 -8.25
CA LEU A 72 0.71 -24.68 -9.70
C LEU A 72 1.02 -23.39 -10.52
N TRP A 73 2.03 -22.61 -10.13
CA TRP A 73 2.39 -21.38 -10.82
C TRP A 73 2.85 -21.64 -12.26
N ASN A 74 2.25 -20.94 -13.21
CA ASN A 74 2.44 -21.19 -14.65
C ASN A 74 3.41 -20.20 -15.33
N ARG A 75 4.32 -19.62 -14.59
CA ARG A 75 5.29 -18.64 -15.11
C ARG A 75 6.67 -18.88 -14.55
N ASP A 76 7.67 -18.41 -15.26
CA ASP A 76 9.00 -18.26 -14.71
C ASP A 76 9.00 -17.17 -13.62
N LEU A 77 9.98 -17.30 -12.72
CA LEU A 77 10.21 -16.32 -11.67
C LEU A 77 11.41 -15.46 -12.06
N PRO A 78 11.45 -14.20 -11.62
CA PRO A 78 12.58 -13.30 -11.86
C PRO A 78 13.79 -13.71 -11.01
N THR A 79 14.43 -14.82 -11.35
CA THR A 79 15.53 -15.44 -10.59
C THR A 79 16.86 -14.73 -10.74
N THR A 80 17.03 -13.95 -11.80
CA THR A 80 18.24 -13.19 -12.10
C THR A 80 18.20 -11.76 -11.58
N GLN A 81 17.06 -11.30 -11.11
CA GLN A 81 16.90 -9.97 -10.59
C GLN A 81 17.39 -9.88 -9.15
N THR A 82 18.13 -8.81 -8.86
CA THR A 82 18.45 -8.37 -7.50
C THR A 82 17.70 -7.07 -7.25
N TYR A 83 16.87 -7.07 -6.24
CA TYR A 83 16.05 -5.91 -5.90
C TYR A 83 16.79 -5.02 -4.91
N THR A 84 16.71 -3.71 -5.10
CA THR A 84 17.05 -2.75 -4.07
C THR A 84 15.83 -2.60 -3.17
N THR A 85 15.94 -3.10 -1.94
CA THR A 85 14.80 -3.13 -1.00
C THR A 85 14.71 -1.84 -0.21
N TYR A 86 13.57 -1.61 0.42
CA TYR A 86 13.30 -0.42 1.23
C TYR A 86 14.35 -0.23 2.32
N ILE A 87 14.76 1.01 2.53
CA ILE A 87 15.72 1.43 3.56
C ILE A 87 15.14 2.66 4.27
N SER A 88 15.16 2.62 5.59
CA SER A 88 14.85 3.78 6.43
C SER A 88 15.65 3.69 7.73
N SER A 89 16.03 4.83 8.30
CA SER A 89 16.64 4.85 9.64
C SER A 89 15.64 4.60 10.77
N SER A 90 14.35 4.56 10.46
CA SER A 90 13.27 4.25 11.39
C SER A 90 12.66 2.87 11.16
N ILE A 91 13.29 1.99 10.40
CA ILE A 91 12.81 0.63 10.24
C ILE A 91 13.39 -0.26 11.32
N ASP A 92 12.54 -0.92 12.09
CA ASP A 92 12.91 -1.83 13.18
C ASP A 92 12.96 -3.30 12.74
N ALA A 93 12.56 -3.58 11.50
CA ALA A 93 12.67 -4.93 10.94
C ALA A 93 14.13 -5.34 10.79
N GLU A 94 14.42 -6.63 11.03
CA GLU A 94 15.76 -7.18 10.85
C GLU A 94 16.28 -6.95 9.42
N THR A 95 17.46 -6.35 9.33
CA THR A 95 18.13 -6.08 8.07
C THR A 95 19.51 -6.74 8.02
N SER A 96 19.92 -7.22 6.86
CA SER A 96 21.29 -7.67 6.61
C SER A 96 22.04 -6.62 5.83
N ALA A 97 23.15 -6.13 6.38
CA ALA A 97 23.91 -5.03 5.80
C ALA A 97 23.08 -3.76 5.51
N GLY A 98 22.07 -3.49 6.34
CA GLY A 98 21.17 -2.34 6.21
C GLY A 98 20.07 -2.48 5.14
N GLN A 99 19.88 -3.67 4.59
CA GLN A 99 18.83 -3.96 3.62
C GLN A 99 17.94 -5.11 4.08
N LEU A 100 16.65 -5.02 3.76
CA LEU A 100 15.72 -6.11 3.92
C LEU A 100 16.07 -7.30 3.02
N ALA A 101 15.53 -8.48 3.34
CA ALA A 101 15.69 -9.66 2.51
C ALA A 101 15.15 -9.45 1.08
N GLN A 102 15.69 -10.20 0.14
CA GLN A 102 15.18 -10.19 -1.24
C GLN A 102 13.74 -10.74 -1.28
N PRO A 103 12.89 -10.24 -2.19
CA PRO A 103 11.52 -10.72 -2.33
C PRO A 103 11.44 -12.24 -2.42
N ALA A 104 10.52 -12.83 -1.63
CA ALA A 104 10.29 -14.26 -1.54
C ALA A 104 8.79 -14.57 -1.65
N GLY A 105 8.40 -15.83 -1.51
CA GLY A 105 7.00 -16.24 -1.44
C GLY A 105 6.12 -15.65 -2.55
N SER A 106 4.93 -15.22 -2.18
CA SER A 106 3.98 -14.60 -3.11
C SER A 106 4.46 -13.29 -3.70
N SER A 107 5.34 -12.54 -3.03
CA SER A 107 5.90 -11.32 -3.61
C SER A 107 6.68 -11.61 -4.88
N LYS A 108 7.43 -12.70 -4.92
CA LYS A 108 8.17 -13.11 -6.12
C LYS A 108 7.25 -13.50 -7.27
N LEU A 109 6.07 -14.02 -6.96
CA LEU A 109 5.05 -14.34 -7.96
C LEU A 109 4.47 -13.07 -8.57
N CYS A 110 4.10 -12.11 -7.73
CA CYS A 110 3.59 -10.81 -8.18
C CYS A 110 4.62 -10.07 -9.03
N LEU A 111 5.86 -10.03 -8.58
CA LEU A 111 6.97 -9.38 -9.27
C LEU A 111 7.30 -10.05 -10.62
N SER A 112 6.93 -11.32 -10.84
CA SER A 112 7.08 -11.95 -12.18
C SER A 112 6.28 -11.24 -13.29
N CYS A 113 5.36 -10.36 -12.92
CA CYS A 113 4.67 -9.44 -13.84
C CYS A 113 4.93 -7.97 -13.50
N HIS A 114 5.00 -7.64 -12.21
CA HIS A 114 4.99 -6.25 -11.74
C HIS A 114 6.38 -5.61 -11.60
N ASP A 115 7.48 -6.32 -11.84
CA ASP A 115 8.83 -5.73 -11.88
C ASP A 115 9.28 -5.29 -13.28
N GLY A 116 8.48 -5.56 -14.31
CA GLY A 116 8.80 -5.20 -15.68
C GLY A 116 9.94 -6.01 -16.32
N SER A 117 10.43 -7.08 -15.67
CA SER A 117 11.55 -7.87 -16.17
C SER A 117 11.15 -9.02 -17.09
N LEU A 118 9.92 -9.51 -16.98
CA LEU A 118 9.42 -10.65 -17.74
C LEU A 118 8.20 -10.24 -18.60
N ALA A 119 8.13 -10.86 -19.80
CA ALA A 119 6.97 -10.65 -20.67
C ALA A 119 5.70 -11.27 -20.05
N ILE A 120 4.63 -10.49 -19.98
CA ILE A 120 3.35 -10.88 -19.36
C ILE A 120 2.71 -12.07 -20.09
N GLY A 121 2.82 -12.10 -21.40
CA GLY A 121 2.21 -13.14 -22.26
C GLY A 121 2.90 -14.50 -22.21
N THR A 122 4.05 -14.65 -21.56
CA THR A 122 4.80 -15.92 -21.53
C THR A 122 4.34 -16.79 -20.35
N VAL A 123 3.92 -18.00 -20.66
CA VAL A 123 3.52 -19.01 -19.66
C VAL A 123 4.23 -20.35 -19.93
N ASN A 124 4.41 -21.14 -18.88
CA ASN A 124 5.13 -22.42 -18.99
C ASN A 124 4.34 -23.45 -19.78
N VAL A 125 3.01 -23.49 -19.60
CA VAL A 125 2.15 -24.47 -20.29
C VAL A 125 0.81 -23.83 -20.66
N SER A 126 0.39 -24.03 -21.91
CA SER A 126 -0.99 -23.81 -22.36
C SER A 126 -1.34 -24.73 -23.50
N GLY A 127 -2.58 -25.24 -23.52
CA GLY A 127 -3.08 -26.11 -24.57
C GLY A 127 -2.25 -27.41 -24.78
N GLY A 128 -1.54 -27.89 -23.75
CA GLY A 128 -0.65 -29.04 -23.81
C GLY A 128 0.73 -28.73 -24.42
N GLN A 129 1.04 -27.48 -24.72
CA GLN A 129 2.34 -27.03 -25.21
C GLN A 129 3.13 -26.32 -24.09
N GLN A 130 4.45 -26.39 -24.18
CA GLN A 130 5.37 -25.75 -23.23
C GLN A 130 5.92 -24.43 -23.81
N ASN A 131 6.27 -23.51 -22.92
CA ASN A 131 6.88 -22.21 -23.24
C ASN A 131 6.05 -21.43 -24.28
N VAL A 132 4.77 -21.28 -23.98
CA VAL A 132 3.83 -20.56 -24.85
C VAL A 132 3.93 -19.05 -24.60
N THR A 133 3.97 -18.29 -25.66
CA THR A 133 3.91 -16.83 -25.58
C THR A 133 2.69 -16.33 -26.37
N PHE A 134 1.78 -15.66 -25.69
CA PHE A 134 0.62 -15.00 -26.30
C PHE A 134 0.98 -13.60 -26.76
N ASN A 135 0.36 -13.17 -27.87
CA ASN A 135 0.48 -11.76 -28.31
C ASN A 135 -0.39 -10.88 -27.40
N MET A 136 0.25 -10.14 -26.52
CA MET A 136 -0.43 -9.25 -25.61
C MET A 136 -0.61 -7.86 -26.23
N THR A 137 -1.72 -7.21 -25.91
CA THR A 137 -1.94 -5.78 -26.14
C THR A 137 -1.76 -5.01 -24.83
N GLY A 138 -1.42 -3.73 -24.92
CA GLY A 138 -1.30 -2.86 -23.74
C GLY A 138 -0.06 -3.13 -22.85
N THR A 139 0.89 -3.91 -23.33
CA THR A 139 2.19 -4.14 -22.70
C THR A 139 3.23 -3.13 -23.19
N GLY A 140 4.39 -3.09 -22.51
CA GLY A 140 5.58 -2.42 -23.03
C GLY A 140 6.17 -3.12 -24.25
N ALA A 141 7.25 -2.57 -24.78
CA ALA A 141 7.83 -2.98 -26.08
C ALA A 141 8.34 -4.42 -26.10
N SER A 142 8.77 -4.95 -24.96
CA SER A 142 9.23 -6.36 -24.82
C SER A 142 8.16 -7.27 -24.20
N GLY A 143 6.90 -6.81 -24.15
CA GLY A 143 5.79 -7.55 -23.56
C GLY A 143 5.70 -7.44 -22.03
N GLU A 144 6.51 -6.60 -21.41
CA GLU A 144 6.56 -6.37 -19.96
C GLU A 144 5.39 -5.52 -19.45
N MET A 145 5.24 -5.44 -18.14
CA MET A 145 4.26 -4.58 -17.47
C MET A 145 4.52 -3.12 -17.86
N PRO A 146 3.54 -2.42 -18.45
CA PRO A 146 3.69 -1.00 -18.76
C PRO A 146 3.65 -0.18 -17.46
N ALA A 147 4.27 0.99 -17.48
CA ALA A 147 4.07 1.99 -16.43
C ALA A 147 2.58 2.36 -16.30
N GLY A 148 2.16 2.81 -15.12
CA GLY A 148 0.82 3.33 -14.91
C GLY A 148 0.59 4.64 -15.66
N ASP A 149 -0.67 5.06 -15.72
CA ASP A 149 -1.12 6.22 -16.52
C ASP A 149 -0.89 7.57 -15.80
N GLY A 150 0.06 7.66 -14.93
CA GLY A 150 0.30 8.89 -14.21
C GLY A 150 1.75 9.04 -13.80
N THR A 151 2.09 10.26 -13.41
CA THR A 151 3.37 10.62 -12.80
C THR A 151 3.27 10.72 -11.28
N GLN A 152 2.08 10.50 -10.73
CA GLN A 152 1.80 10.61 -9.31
C GLN A 152 1.97 9.27 -8.62
N THR A 153 2.27 9.34 -7.33
CA THR A 153 2.36 8.20 -6.43
C THR A 153 1.10 7.32 -6.49
N GLY A 154 1.27 6.02 -6.51
CA GLY A 154 0.18 5.04 -6.53
C GLY A 154 -0.37 4.69 -7.92
N TYR A 155 0.01 5.42 -8.95
CA TYR A 155 -0.48 5.19 -10.32
C TYR A 155 0.26 4.09 -11.08
N THR A 156 1.45 3.74 -10.67
CA THR A 156 2.26 2.78 -11.42
C THR A 156 1.94 1.33 -11.06
N ARG A 157 1.91 0.49 -12.08
CA ARG A 157 1.77 -0.96 -11.98
C ARG A 157 3.10 -1.68 -12.15
N ASN A 158 4.07 -1.01 -12.72
CA ASN A 158 5.42 -1.51 -12.88
C ASN A 158 6.27 -0.96 -11.73
N LEU A 159 6.48 -1.80 -10.72
CA LEU A 159 7.26 -1.43 -9.53
C LEU A 159 8.76 -1.38 -9.82
N GLY A 160 9.20 -2.06 -10.89
CA GLY A 160 10.62 -2.19 -11.20
C GLY A 160 11.35 -3.08 -10.21
N ILE A 161 12.68 -2.99 -10.26
CA ILE A 161 13.59 -3.72 -9.34
C ILE A 161 14.09 -2.85 -8.19
N ASP A 162 13.81 -1.57 -8.23
CA ASP A 162 14.09 -0.64 -7.15
C ASP A 162 12.82 -0.46 -6.30
N LEU A 163 12.79 -1.13 -5.15
CA LEU A 163 11.68 -1.14 -4.22
C LEU A 163 11.94 -0.22 -3.00
N THR A 164 12.87 0.72 -3.11
CA THR A 164 13.20 1.64 -2.02
C THR A 164 12.06 2.61 -1.69
N ASN A 165 11.13 2.80 -2.60
CA ASN A 165 9.96 3.65 -2.47
C ASN A 165 8.64 2.87 -2.46
N ASP A 166 8.72 1.58 -2.13
CA ASP A 166 7.57 0.70 -1.98
C ASP A 166 7.49 0.17 -0.55
N HIS A 167 6.30 -0.19 -0.10
CA HIS A 167 6.10 -0.74 1.24
C HIS A 167 7.01 -1.96 1.46
N PRO A 168 7.75 -2.02 2.59
CA PRO A 168 8.64 -3.13 2.89
C PRO A 168 7.95 -4.48 2.79
N ILE A 169 8.58 -5.44 2.14
CA ILE A 169 8.10 -6.83 1.99
C ILE A 169 9.22 -7.81 2.32
N SER A 170 8.87 -9.09 2.52
CA SER A 170 9.81 -10.16 2.86
C SER A 170 10.56 -9.91 4.18
N LEU A 171 9.95 -9.15 5.08
CA LEU A 171 10.40 -8.95 6.45
C LEU A 171 9.66 -9.90 7.39
N THR A 172 10.34 -10.36 8.43
CA THR A 172 9.72 -11.11 9.52
C THR A 172 8.80 -10.19 10.30
N PHE A 173 7.52 -10.57 10.41
CA PHE A 173 6.53 -9.84 11.18
C PHE A 173 6.01 -10.71 12.30
N ASP A 174 6.55 -10.51 13.47
CA ASP A 174 6.27 -11.26 14.69
C ASP A 174 6.13 -10.32 15.90
N THR A 175 5.90 -10.91 17.07
CA THR A 175 5.83 -10.18 18.34
C THR A 175 7.11 -9.38 18.63
N THR A 176 8.28 -9.88 18.20
CA THR A 176 9.55 -9.21 18.45
C THR A 176 9.62 -7.89 17.70
N LEU A 177 9.25 -7.90 16.42
CA LEU A 177 9.16 -6.69 15.62
C LEU A 177 8.10 -5.73 16.18
N ALA A 178 6.91 -6.22 16.52
CA ALA A 178 5.85 -5.38 17.05
C ALA A 178 6.25 -4.66 18.36
N ILE A 179 7.00 -5.35 19.23
CA ILE A 179 7.53 -4.75 20.45
C ILE A 179 8.64 -3.72 20.17
N ALA A 180 9.51 -4.02 19.21
CA ALA A 180 10.62 -3.12 18.85
C ALA A 180 10.11 -1.80 18.22
N ASP A 181 9.17 -1.90 17.30
CA ASP A 181 8.54 -0.76 16.62
C ASP A 181 7.63 0.04 17.57
N GLY A 182 6.86 -0.63 18.43
CA GLY A 182 5.95 -0.02 19.41
C GLY A 182 4.64 0.54 18.83
N GLU A 183 4.52 0.62 17.52
CA GLU A 183 3.33 1.11 16.81
C GLU A 183 2.82 0.10 15.76
N LEU A 184 3.22 -1.16 15.89
CA LEU A 184 2.68 -2.29 15.15
C LEU A 184 1.83 -3.18 16.04
N ARG A 185 0.73 -3.68 15.51
CA ARG A 185 -0.12 -4.67 16.20
C ARG A 185 0.61 -6.00 16.31
N ASP A 186 0.64 -6.55 17.50
CA ASP A 186 1.26 -7.86 17.75
C ASP A 186 0.45 -8.98 17.07
N PRO A 187 1.03 -9.73 16.12
CA PRO A 187 0.36 -10.86 15.48
C PRO A 187 -0.12 -11.94 16.45
N ALA A 188 0.55 -12.09 17.59
CA ALA A 188 0.14 -13.06 18.62
C ALA A 188 -1.06 -12.60 19.44
N ALA A 189 -1.34 -11.30 19.48
CA ALA A 189 -2.45 -10.72 20.24
C ALA A 189 -3.71 -10.53 19.38
N THR A 190 -3.61 -10.58 18.05
CA THR A 190 -4.74 -10.41 17.14
C THR A 190 -4.96 -11.69 16.32
N GLY A 191 -6.22 -11.97 15.97
CA GLY A 191 -6.56 -13.05 15.04
C GLY A 191 -6.44 -12.65 13.56
N ASP A 192 -6.23 -11.37 13.28
CA ASP A 192 -6.29 -10.80 11.94
C ASP A 192 -4.97 -10.95 11.17
N ILE A 193 -3.86 -11.05 11.87
CA ILE A 193 -2.52 -11.19 11.30
C ILE A 193 -1.95 -12.56 11.67
N GLY A 194 -1.37 -13.29 10.73
CA GLY A 194 -0.67 -14.52 11.07
C GLY A 194 -0.54 -15.53 9.95
N LEU A 195 0.03 -16.69 10.28
CA LEU A 195 0.17 -17.81 9.36
C LEU A 195 -1.17 -18.49 9.08
N ARG A 196 -1.41 -18.84 7.84
CA ARG A 196 -2.53 -19.72 7.48
C ARG A 196 -2.28 -21.13 7.96
N SER A 197 -3.30 -21.73 8.57
CA SER A 197 -3.28 -23.14 8.97
C SER A 197 -4.67 -23.78 8.78
N PRO A 198 -4.81 -25.10 8.89
CA PRO A 198 -6.12 -25.73 8.79
C PRO A 198 -7.13 -25.10 9.77
N GLY A 199 -8.18 -24.49 9.21
CA GLY A 199 -9.23 -23.80 9.99
C GLY A 199 -8.89 -22.38 10.43
N VAL A 200 -7.68 -21.89 10.21
CA VAL A 200 -7.26 -20.52 10.52
C VAL A 200 -7.01 -19.73 9.23
N ARG A 201 -7.75 -18.66 9.05
CA ARG A 201 -7.68 -17.78 7.88
C ARG A 201 -7.56 -16.33 8.33
N PRO A 202 -6.36 -15.87 8.73
CA PRO A 202 -6.19 -14.47 9.11
C PRO A 202 -6.52 -13.57 7.91
N MET A 203 -7.04 -12.39 8.18
CA MET A 203 -7.33 -11.39 7.15
C MET A 203 -6.06 -10.96 6.44
N PHE A 204 -4.99 -10.76 7.18
CA PHE A 204 -3.64 -10.40 6.71
C PHE A 204 -2.69 -11.59 6.90
N PRO A 205 -2.66 -12.52 5.92
CA PRO A 205 -1.86 -13.71 6.06
C PRO A 205 -0.37 -13.41 5.93
N LEU A 206 0.42 -13.98 6.80
CA LEU A 206 1.87 -14.06 6.70
C LEU A 206 2.27 -15.38 6.02
N GLU A 207 3.46 -15.41 5.45
CA GLU A 207 4.00 -16.59 4.77
C GLU A 207 5.26 -17.11 5.47
N PRO A 208 5.44 -18.43 5.63
CA PRO A 208 6.62 -19.01 6.26
C PRO A 208 7.78 -19.05 5.27
N THR A 209 8.28 -17.88 4.86
CA THR A 209 9.30 -17.71 3.82
C THR A 209 10.66 -17.27 4.34
N GLY A 210 10.77 -16.94 5.61
CA GLY A 210 12.03 -16.64 6.27
C GLY A 210 12.99 -17.84 6.36
N PRO A 211 14.28 -17.62 6.72
CA PRO A 211 15.31 -18.66 6.74
C PRO A 211 14.96 -19.88 7.60
N SER A 212 14.23 -19.69 8.70
CA SER A 212 13.74 -20.75 9.61
C SER A 212 12.22 -20.90 9.57
N ASN A 213 11.58 -20.54 8.46
CA ASN A 213 10.13 -20.45 8.28
C ASN A 213 9.46 -19.39 9.17
N GLU A 214 10.14 -18.29 9.44
CA GLU A 214 9.55 -17.16 10.12
C GLU A 214 8.36 -16.60 9.32
N PRO A 215 7.35 -16.08 10.02
CA PRO A 215 6.20 -15.46 9.38
C PRO A 215 6.61 -14.14 8.74
N GLN A 216 6.62 -14.09 7.42
CA GLN A 216 6.99 -12.89 6.67
C GLN A 216 5.79 -12.22 6.03
N MET A 217 5.82 -10.89 6.04
CA MET A 217 4.90 -10.09 5.25
C MET A 217 5.28 -10.15 3.77
N GLN A 218 4.29 -10.36 2.92
CA GLN A 218 4.43 -10.45 1.48
C GLN A 218 3.34 -9.63 0.78
N CYS A 219 3.41 -9.46 -0.53
CA CYS A 219 2.34 -8.79 -1.29
C CYS A 219 0.96 -9.38 -0.99
N ALA A 220 0.87 -10.71 -0.82
CA ALA A 220 -0.38 -11.38 -0.49
C ALA A 220 -0.86 -11.14 0.95
N SER A 221 -0.09 -10.49 1.80
CA SER A 221 -0.58 -10.06 3.11
C SER A 221 -1.63 -8.97 2.99
N CYS A 222 -1.45 -8.05 2.04
CA CYS A 222 -2.40 -6.98 1.76
C CYS A 222 -3.34 -7.28 0.60
N HIS A 223 -2.89 -8.04 -0.42
CA HIS A 223 -3.62 -8.29 -1.66
C HIS A 223 -4.03 -9.75 -1.82
N ASP A 224 -5.18 -9.97 -2.44
CA ASP A 224 -5.60 -11.27 -2.93
C ASP A 224 -6.20 -11.11 -4.34
N PRO A 225 -5.52 -11.61 -5.39
CA PRO A 225 -5.98 -11.44 -6.76
C PRO A 225 -7.30 -12.16 -7.07
N HIS A 226 -7.80 -12.99 -6.14
CA HIS A 226 -9.08 -13.68 -6.26
C HIS A 226 -10.24 -12.92 -5.60
N LEU A 227 -9.98 -11.81 -4.92
CA LEU A 227 -11.04 -10.96 -4.39
C LEU A 227 -11.70 -10.15 -5.50
N PRO A 228 -13.02 -9.90 -5.41
CA PRO A 228 -13.69 -9.06 -6.39
C PRO A 228 -13.13 -7.63 -6.34
N ASP A 229 -12.84 -7.09 -7.52
CA ASP A 229 -12.50 -5.67 -7.70
C ASP A 229 -13.73 -4.91 -8.23
N THR A 230 -14.91 -5.33 -7.78
CA THR A 230 -16.21 -4.84 -8.23
C THR A 230 -16.93 -4.12 -7.10
N GLY A 231 -17.60 -3.02 -7.42
CA GLY A 231 -18.50 -2.37 -6.49
C GLY A 231 -18.25 -0.89 -6.23
N GLY A 232 -18.05 -0.10 -7.27
CA GLY A 232 -18.05 1.38 -7.17
C GLY A 232 -16.71 2.00 -6.75
N GLU A 233 -15.96 1.35 -5.89
CA GLU A 233 -14.60 1.69 -5.50
C GLU A 233 -13.67 0.58 -5.93
N PRO A 234 -12.62 0.84 -6.72
CA PRO A 234 -11.63 -0.18 -7.00
C PRO A 234 -10.89 -0.53 -5.70
N ARG A 235 -11.18 -1.71 -5.18
CA ARG A 235 -10.54 -2.23 -3.96
C ARG A 235 -9.07 -2.57 -4.17
N LYS A 236 -8.57 -2.55 -5.40
CA LYS A 236 -7.18 -2.90 -5.74
C LYS A 236 -6.79 -4.29 -5.22
N PHE A 237 -7.74 -5.23 -5.15
CA PHE A 237 -7.57 -6.57 -4.56
C PHE A 237 -7.15 -6.57 -3.08
N LEU A 238 -7.33 -5.45 -2.37
CA LEU A 238 -7.01 -5.37 -0.95
C LEU A 238 -7.90 -6.28 -0.11
N ARG A 239 -7.31 -6.89 0.90
CA ARG A 239 -8.02 -7.72 1.88
C ARG A 239 -8.87 -6.91 2.85
N GLY A 240 -8.53 -5.64 3.05
CA GLY A 240 -9.28 -4.67 3.85
C GLY A 240 -9.80 -3.50 3.02
N ASN A 241 -10.40 -2.53 3.70
CA ASN A 241 -10.90 -1.33 3.05
C ASN A 241 -9.72 -0.48 2.57
N ARG A 242 -9.87 0.10 1.39
CA ARG A 242 -8.90 1.07 0.87
C ARG A 242 -9.04 2.44 1.53
N LEU A 243 -10.24 2.78 1.95
CA LEU A 243 -10.58 4.06 2.57
C LEU A 243 -11.25 3.81 3.92
N GLN A 244 -11.05 4.72 4.87
CA GLN A 244 -11.73 4.69 6.16
C GLN A 244 -13.23 4.89 5.98
N GLN A 245 -14.06 4.14 6.72
CA GLN A 245 -15.52 4.18 6.59
C GLN A 245 -16.20 4.94 7.72
N ILE A 246 -15.63 4.93 8.91
CA ILE A 246 -16.07 5.69 10.10
C ILE A 246 -14.84 6.22 10.85
N ASP A 247 -15.02 7.14 11.78
CA ASP A 247 -13.92 7.59 12.64
C ASP A 247 -13.30 6.40 13.40
N PRO A 248 -11.97 6.22 13.40
CA PRO A 248 -11.34 5.07 14.04
C PRO A 248 -11.45 5.15 15.57
N VAL A 249 -11.56 3.99 16.22
CA VAL A 249 -11.74 3.88 17.68
C VAL A 249 -10.57 3.21 18.40
N GLY A 250 -9.48 2.93 17.71
CA GLY A 250 -8.24 2.36 18.27
C GLY A 250 -8.16 0.83 18.21
N VAL A 251 -9.27 0.12 18.33
CA VAL A 251 -9.33 -1.32 18.04
C VAL A 251 -9.62 -1.46 16.54
N PHE A 252 -8.82 -2.28 15.85
CA PHE A 252 -9.03 -2.50 14.41
C PHE A 252 -10.41 -3.10 14.14
N ASP A 253 -11.14 -2.45 13.27
CA ASP A 253 -12.45 -2.89 12.75
C ASP A 253 -12.33 -3.24 11.26
N ALA A 254 -12.32 -4.53 10.96
CA ALA A 254 -12.15 -5.05 9.61
C ALA A 254 -13.21 -4.57 8.61
N ASP A 255 -14.40 -4.22 9.08
CA ASP A 255 -15.50 -3.74 8.24
C ASP A 255 -15.38 -2.24 7.93
N ASN A 256 -14.75 -1.46 8.81
CA ASN A 256 -14.77 -0.01 8.74
C ASN A 256 -13.40 0.65 8.60
N ASP A 257 -12.34 0.04 9.11
CA ASP A 257 -11.02 0.65 9.09
C ASP A 257 -10.28 0.43 7.77
N ILE A 258 -9.46 1.41 7.42
CA ILE A 258 -8.51 1.30 6.31
C ILE A 258 -7.53 0.15 6.58
N VAL A 259 -7.14 -0.57 5.53
CA VAL A 259 -6.25 -1.75 5.57
C VAL A 259 -4.97 -1.54 6.39
N CYS A 260 -4.45 -0.32 6.40
CA CYS A 260 -3.22 0.03 7.13
C CYS A 260 -3.34 -0.20 8.64
N LEU A 261 -4.51 0.13 9.22
CA LEU A 261 -4.77 -0.02 10.65
C LEU A 261 -4.86 -1.50 11.09
N GLY A 262 -4.94 -2.42 10.15
CA GLY A 262 -4.86 -3.85 10.45
C GLY A 262 -3.51 -4.28 11.02
N CYS A 263 -2.44 -3.59 10.65
CA CYS A 263 -1.07 -3.85 11.12
C CYS A 263 -0.48 -2.68 11.91
N HIS A 264 -0.80 -1.44 11.57
CA HIS A 264 -0.29 -0.25 12.24
C HIS A 264 -1.21 0.23 13.35
N ASP A 265 -0.65 0.52 14.51
CA ASP A 265 -1.33 1.05 15.69
C ASP A 265 -0.67 2.38 16.09
N LYS A 266 -0.83 3.39 15.23
CA LYS A 266 -0.16 4.69 15.38
C LYS A 266 -0.71 5.46 16.56
N GLU A 267 0.14 5.71 17.55
CA GLU A 267 -0.19 6.55 18.70
C GLU A 267 -0.60 7.95 18.24
N GLY A 268 -1.69 8.45 18.78
CA GLY A 268 -2.22 9.78 18.45
C GLY A 268 -3.04 9.86 17.15
N TRP A 269 -3.10 8.81 16.30
CA TRP A 269 -3.95 8.82 15.12
C TRP A 269 -5.42 8.91 15.49
N VAL A 270 -5.86 8.03 16.38
CA VAL A 270 -7.23 8.04 16.91
C VAL A 270 -7.47 9.32 17.70
N GLY A 271 -8.51 10.07 17.32
CA GLY A 271 -8.82 11.37 17.93
C GLY A 271 -8.00 12.54 17.37
N SER A 272 -7.10 12.32 16.41
CA SER A 272 -6.46 13.42 15.68
C SER A 272 -7.45 14.16 14.79
N ALA A 273 -7.13 15.42 14.47
CA ALA A 273 -7.96 16.22 13.56
C ALA A 273 -8.10 15.56 12.19
N HIS A 274 -7.04 14.92 11.67
CA HIS A 274 -7.07 14.28 10.34
C HIS A 274 -7.85 12.95 10.30
N ALA A 275 -8.08 12.31 11.44
CA ALA A 275 -8.85 11.06 11.53
C ALA A 275 -10.34 11.31 11.81
N SER A 276 -10.74 12.54 12.10
CA SER A 276 -12.09 12.87 12.54
C SER A 276 -12.95 13.39 11.39
N SER A 277 -14.11 12.77 11.18
CA SER A 277 -15.12 13.22 10.21
C SER A 277 -15.72 14.59 10.53
N ALA A 278 -15.56 15.06 11.78
CA ALA A 278 -16.04 16.37 12.20
C ALA A 278 -15.06 17.51 11.91
N THR A 279 -13.78 17.22 11.67
CA THR A 279 -12.72 18.23 11.50
C THR A 279 -11.94 18.09 10.20
N ALA A 280 -11.94 16.94 9.57
CA ALA A 280 -11.24 16.67 8.29
C ALA A 280 -12.26 16.30 7.19
N ASP A 281 -13.38 17.00 7.14
CA ASP A 281 -14.46 16.79 6.20
C ASP A 281 -14.23 17.46 4.82
N GLU A 282 -13.20 18.29 4.69
CA GLU A 282 -12.80 18.87 3.42
C GLU A 282 -12.48 17.78 2.39
N THR A 283 -12.93 17.99 1.15
CA THR A 283 -12.86 16.96 0.11
C THR A 283 -11.78 17.25 -0.91
N TYR A 284 -11.17 16.20 -1.45
CA TYR A 284 -10.19 16.32 -2.52
C TYR A 284 -10.78 17.00 -3.76
N LEU A 285 -10.05 17.94 -4.33
CA LEU A 285 -10.36 18.54 -5.63
C LEU A 285 -10.32 17.45 -6.72
N ALA A 286 -11.17 17.56 -7.73
CA ALA A 286 -11.36 16.51 -8.74
C ALA A 286 -10.04 16.05 -9.42
N GLY A 287 -9.14 16.98 -9.75
CA GLY A 287 -7.83 16.64 -10.32
C GLY A 287 -6.95 15.87 -9.35
N ALA A 288 -6.90 16.32 -8.10
CA ALA A 288 -6.09 15.68 -7.07
C ALA A 288 -6.66 14.30 -6.65
N ALA A 289 -7.97 14.18 -6.58
CA ALA A 289 -8.63 12.89 -6.34
C ALA A 289 -8.30 11.90 -7.47
N ALA A 290 -8.41 12.32 -8.73
CA ALA A 290 -8.08 11.47 -9.88
C ALA A 290 -6.62 11.02 -9.87
N GLN A 291 -5.68 11.90 -9.53
CA GLN A 291 -4.26 11.57 -9.42
C GLN A 291 -3.96 10.53 -8.32
N ARG A 292 -4.77 10.49 -7.26
CA ARG A 292 -4.68 9.52 -6.17
C ARG A 292 -5.57 8.31 -6.37
N GLU A 293 -6.27 8.25 -7.51
CA GLU A 293 -7.32 7.26 -7.77
C GLU A 293 -8.37 7.20 -6.65
N PHE A 294 -8.63 8.33 -6.00
CA PHE A 294 -9.71 8.44 -5.04
C PHE A 294 -11.04 8.69 -5.77
N PRO A 295 -12.14 8.25 -5.18
CA PRO A 295 -13.47 8.66 -5.63
C PRO A 295 -13.61 10.18 -5.65
N ALA A 296 -14.49 10.68 -6.49
CA ALA A 296 -14.84 12.08 -6.46
C ALA A 296 -15.39 12.46 -5.07
N ASN A 297 -14.92 13.60 -4.56
CA ASN A 297 -15.32 14.13 -3.25
C ASN A 297 -14.93 13.25 -2.05
N THR A 298 -13.88 12.45 -2.15
CA THR A 298 -13.32 11.76 -0.98
C THR A 298 -12.86 12.79 0.05
N PRO A 299 -13.38 12.77 1.28
CA PRO A 299 -12.92 13.66 2.32
C PRO A 299 -11.58 13.21 2.91
N VAL A 300 -10.85 14.14 3.50
CA VAL A 300 -9.52 13.91 4.09
C VAL A 300 -9.56 12.78 5.12
N TRP A 301 -10.54 12.78 6.03
CA TRP A 301 -10.65 11.73 7.04
C TRP A 301 -10.81 10.32 6.46
N GLN A 302 -11.52 10.18 5.33
CA GLN A 302 -11.66 8.89 4.64
C GLN A 302 -10.38 8.44 3.94
N ALA A 303 -9.64 9.38 3.36
CA ALA A 303 -8.33 9.07 2.78
C ALA A 303 -7.33 8.60 3.85
N ALA A 304 -7.51 9.03 5.10
CA ALA A 304 -6.77 8.57 6.28
C ALA A 304 -5.25 8.60 6.05
N CYS A 305 -4.57 7.48 6.21
CA CYS A 305 -3.12 7.36 6.00
C CYS A 305 -2.69 7.76 4.58
N LEU A 306 -3.56 7.56 3.59
CA LEU A 306 -3.29 7.86 2.19
C LEU A 306 -3.25 9.37 1.86
N ASN A 307 -3.58 10.25 2.81
CA ASN A 307 -3.34 11.68 2.63
C ASN A 307 -1.85 11.98 2.47
N CYS A 308 -1.02 11.37 3.32
CA CYS A 308 0.41 11.62 3.41
C CYS A 308 1.24 10.47 2.81
N HIS A 309 0.77 9.24 2.94
CA HIS A 309 1.49 8.04 2.51
C HIS A 309 0.90 7.39 1.27
N ASP A 310 1.74 6.64 0.57
CA ASP A 310 1.30 5.62 -0.37
C ASP A 310 2.15 4.38 -0.21
N THR A 311 1.68 3.26 -0.72
CA THR A 311 2.34 1.97 -0.54
C THR A 311 3.25 1.58 -1.70
N HIS A 312 3.16 2.29 -2.83
CA HIS A 312 3.92 1.95 -4.04
C HIS A 312 4.43 3.19 -4.77
N THR A 313 5.70 3.14 -5.17
CA THR A 313 6.35 4.12 -6.05
C THR A 313 6.19 5.56 -5.59
N VAL A 314 6.32 5.80 -4.30
CA VAL A 314 6.21 7.15 -3.72
C VAL A 314 7.35 8.05 -4.20
N HIS A 315 7.10 9.36 -4.23
CA HIS A 315 8.11 10.37 -4.50
C HIS A 315 9.06 10.54 -3.33
N GLY A 316 8.52 10.60 -2.13
CA GLY A 316 9.26 10.81 -0.90
C GLY A 316 9.95 9.58 -0.33
N ALA A 317 10.28 8.59 -1.07
CA ALA A 317 10.96 7.33 -0.75
C ALA A 317 10.97 6.91 0.74
N ARG A 318 11.53 7.73 1.62
CA ARG A 318 11.58 7.46 3.06
C ARG A 318 10.23 7.66 3.72
N ARG A 319 9.88 6.77 4.64
CA ARG A 319 8.56 6.73 5.33
C ARG A 319 7.36 6.60 4.40
N LEU A 320 7.60 6.29 3.12
CA LEU A 320 6.56 6.17 2.10
C LEU A 320 5.67 7.42 1.98
N LEU A 321 6.24 8.60 2.16
CA LEU A 321 5.52 9.85 1.94
C LEU A 321 5.23 10.04 0.45
N ARG A 322 4.06 10.57 0.15
CA ARG A 322 3.64 10.86 -1.24
C ARG A 322 4.53 11.89 -1.88
N ASP A 323 4.93 12.86 -1.11
CA ASP A 323 5.82 13.92 -1.54
C ASP A 323 6.77 14.30 -0.41
N GLY A 324 7.83 15.01 -0.73
CA GLY A 324 8.88 15.31 0.22
C GLY A 324 9.73 14.07 0.54
N THR A 325 10.91 14.31 1.04
CA THR A 325 11.83 13.29 1.51
C THR A 325 12.73 13.90 2.57
N ASP A 326 13.49 13.08 3.26
CA ASP A 326 14.51 13.62 4.14
C ASP A 326 15.55 14.41 3.34
N SER A 327 16.02 15.48 3.96
CA SER A 327 17.05 16.31 3.39
C SER A 327 18.27 15.51 2.95
N GLY A 328 18.81 15.83 1.80
CA GLY A 328 19.92 15.14 1.17
C GLY A 328 19.56 13.83 0.45
N ALA A 329 18.35 13.35 0.52
CA ALA A 329 17.85 12.27 -0.32
C ALA A 329 17.18 12.85 -1.57
N VAL A 330 17.48 12.28 -2.72
CA VAL A 330 16.84 12.68 -3.97
C VAL A 330 15.55 11.88 -4.15
N PRO A 331 14.40 12.54 -4.33
CA PRO A 331 13.15 11.83 -4.61
C PRO A 331 13.28 10.97 -5.86
N LYS A 332 12.75 9.76 -5.83
CA LYS A 332 12.87 8.82 -6.95
C LYS A 332 12.18 9.32 -8.23
N SER A 333 11.10 10.03 -8.13
CA SER A 333 10.26 10.44 -9.26
C SER A 333 9.97 11.95 -9.29
N GLY A 334 10.84 12.76 -8.72
CA GLY A 334 10.74 14.22 -8.83
C GLY A 334 9.83 14.90 -7.82
N GLY A 335 9.62 14.33 -6.65
CA GLY A 335 9.02 15.03 -5.51
C GLY A 335 10.00 16.06 -4.92
N ASP A 336 9.53 16.87 -4.00
CA ASP A 336 10.36 17.85 -3.31
C ASP A 336 11.23 17.19 -2.23
N SER A 337 12.33 17.85 -1.88
CA SER A 337 13.34 17.27 -0.98
C SER A 337 13.01 17.41 0.51
N ALA A 338 12.04 18.23 0.86
CA ALA A 338 11.62 18.49 2.23
C ALA A 338 10.39 17.69 2.63
N ILE A 339 10.37 17.13 3.85
CA ILE A 339 9.25 16.31 4.35
C ILE A 339 7.96 17.14 4.48
N GLU A 340 8.06 18.39 4.86
CA GLU A 340 6.93 19.31 5.00
C GLU A 340 6.17 19.54 3.69
N GLU A 341 6.76 19.27 2.52
CA GLU A 341 6.04 19.32 1.26
C GLU A 341 4.86 18.34 1.21
N THR A 342 4.95 17.25 1.95
CA THR A 342 3.80 16.36 2.17
C THR A 342 2.65 17.09 2.85
N CYS A 343 2.93 17.95 3.82
CA CYS A 343 1.93 18.77 4.52
C CYS A 343 1.41 19.88 3.61
N TYR A 344 2.28 20.51 2.84
CA TYR A 344 1.96 21.66 1.99
C TYR A 344 1.06 21.30 0.80
N GLN A 345 0.92 20.03 0.47
CA GLN A 345 -0.10 19.60 -0.50
C GLN A 345 -1.51 20.10 -0.10
N CYS A 346 -1.82 20.12 1.21
CA CYS A 346 -3.07 20.63 1.74
C CYS A 346 -2.89 22.01 2.41
N HIS A 347 -1.80 22.22 3.15
CA HIS A 347 -1.56 23.40 3.98
C HIS A 347 -0.77 24.51 3.27
N SER A 348 -1.16 24.84 2.03
CA SER A 348 -0.55 25.88 1.19
C SER A 348 -1.59 26.84 0.60
N ALA A 349 -1.13 27.79 -0.20
CA ALA A 349 -2.00 28.71 -0.92
C ALA A 349 -2.87 28.04 -1.99
N THR A 350 -2.46 26.85 -2.45
CA THR A 350 -3.14 26.07 -3.49
C THR A 350 -3.36 24.63 -3.03
N PRO A 351 -4.19 24.42 -2.00
CA PRO A 351 -4.41 23.10 -1.43
C PRO A 351 -5.02 22.13 -2.46
N VAL A 352 -4.69 20.86 -2.33
CA VAL A 352 -5.28 19.79 -3.15
C VAL A 352 -6.69 19.39 -2.70
N VAL A 353 -7.17 19.98 -1.61
CA VAL A 353 -8.51 19.80 -1.05
C VAL A 353 -9.32 21.07 -1.11
N SER A 354 -10.63 20.97 -1.00
CA SER A 354 -11.49 22.16 -0.82
C SER A 354 -11.07 22.92 0.45
N ASN A 355 -11.30 24.22 0.45
CA ASN A 355 -11.07 25.07 1.63
C ASN A 355 -12.10 26.19 1.67
N THR A 356 -13.36 25.80 1.53
CA THR A 356 -14.48 26.77 1.50
C THR A 356 -14.79 27.35 2.87
N SER A 357 -14.54 26.58 3.93
CA SER A 357 -14.69 27.01 5.32
C SER A 357 -13.53 27.90 5.80
N GLY A 358 -12.35 27.83 5.13
CA GLY A 358 -11.11 28.48 5.58
C GLY A 358 -10.45 27.74 6.77
N GLU A 359 -10.81 26.49 6.99
CA GLU A 359 -10.27 25.66 8.08
C GLU A 359 -8.89 25.12 7.75
N VAL A 360 -8.63 24.82 6.48
CA VAL A 360 -7.30 24.43 6.01
C VAL A 360 -6.39 25.65 6.01
N LYS A 361 -5.50 25.74 6.98
CA LYS A 361 -4.57 26.87 7.14
C LYS A 361 -3.42 26.76 6.15
N ASN A 362 -3.03 27.92 5.60
CA ASN A 362 -1.85 28.02 4.73
C ASN A 362 -0.58 28.14 5.57
N ILE A 363 -0.14 27.02 6.12
CA ILE A 363 1.05 26.93 6.97
C ILE A 363 2.31 27.26 6.17
N ALA A 364 2.39 26.84 4.90
CA ALA A 364 3.51 27.15 4.03
C ALA A 364 3.80 28.65 3.96
N SER A 365 2.76 29.51 3.92
CA SER A 365 2.95 30.96 3.92
C SER A 365 3.49 31.50 5.24
N ASP A 366 3.15 30.86 6.35
CA ASP A 366 3.59 31.29 7.67
C ASP A 366 5.09 31.06 7.83
N PHE A 367 5.61 29.95 7.33
CA PHE A 367 7.05 29.68 7.33
C PHE A 367 7.83 30.45 6.26
N ALA A 368 7.18 30.85 5.18
CA ALA A 368 7.79 31.68 4.13
C ALA A 368 7.86 33.18 4.51
N LEU A 369 7.24 33.61 5.61
CA LEU A 369 7.24 35.03 6.03
C LEU A 369 8.59 35.42 6.64
N ALA A 370 9.05 36.63 6.32
CA ALA A 370 10.25 37.21 6.92
C ALA A 370 10.09 37.51 8.43
N ASN A 371 8.87 37.44 8.95
CA ASN A 371 8.53 37.62 10.35
C ASN A 371 7.69 36.44 10.81
N HIS A 372 8.35 35.43 11.30
CA HIS A 372 7.68 34.25 11.84
C HIS A 372 7.49 34.38 13.32
N MET A 373 6.48 33.77 13.83
CA MET A 373 6.11 33.74 15.23
C MET A 373 5.42 35.04 15.75
N PRO A 374 4.32 34.89 16.43
CA PRO A 374 3.60 36.01 17.03
C PRO A 374 4.26 36.50 18.33
N ILE A 375 5.58 36.47 18.40
CA ILE A 375 6.33 37.01 19.48
C ILE A 375 6.67 38.46 19.11
N ASN A 376 6.63 39.32 20.07
CA ASN A 376 6.71 40.75 19.94
C ASN A 376 7.89 41.20 19.07
N ASN A 377 7.65 41.94 18.01
CA ASN A 377 8.64 42.46 17.07
C ASN A 377 9.86 43.18 17.67
N GLY A 378 9.83 43.51 18.95
CA GLY A 378 10.96 44.09 19.67
C GLY A 378 11.99 43.06 20.14
N ASP A 379 11.61 41.82 20.23
CA ASP A 379 12.39 40.74 20.82
C ASP A 379 12.88 39.70 19.79
N GLN A 380 12.45 39.82 18.53
CA GLN A 380 12.84 38.93 17.44
C GLN A 380 13.56 39.70 16.34
N GLN A 381 14.66 39.13 15.89
CA GLN A 381 15.27 39.54 14.62
C GLN A 381 14.56 38.78 13.49
N ALA A 382 14.09 39.50 12.49
CA ALA A 382 13.46 38.92 11.32
C ALA A 382 14.37 37.82 10.69
N ALA A 383 13.82 36.69 10.40
CA ALA A 383 14.42 35.55 9.71
C ALA A 383 15.46 34.72 10.50
N THR A 384 15.85 35.06 11.71
CA THR A 384 16.88 34.29 12.44
C THR A 384 16.32 33.40 13.56
N GLU A 385 15.03 33.49 13.86
CA GLU A 385 14.41 32.79 14.99
C GLU A 385 13.27 31.85 14.61
N ALA A 386 12.92 31.77 13.33
CA ALA A 386 12.04 30.73 12.84
C ALA A 386 12.80 29.40 12.69
N HIS A 387 12.14 28.28 12.97
CA HIS A 387 12.67 27.00 12.54
C HIS A 387 12.73 27.00 11.01
N ASP A 388 13.91 26.79 10.46
CA ASP A 388 14.07 26.61 9.04
C ASP A 388 13.60 25.20 8.66
N ILE A 389 12.40 25.13 8.12
CA ILE A 389 11.77 23.90 7.66
C ILE A 389 11.76 23.81 6.12
N LEU A 390 12.29 24.84 5.44
CA LEU A 390 12.30 24.93 3.98
C LEU A 390 13.67 24.59 3.38
N ASP A 391 14.71 24.61 4.19
CA ASP A 391 16.07 24.34 3.74
C ASP A 391 16.37 22.85 3.84
N ASP A 392 16.80 22.24 2.75
CA ASP A 392 17.30 20.87 2.70
C ASP A 392 18.78 20.75 3.12
N ASP A 393 19.46 21.85 3.48
CA ASP A 393 20.82 21.84 4.00
C ASP A 393 20.88 21.33 5.45
N LEU A 394 21.14 20.07 5.59
CA LEU A 394 21.31 19.35 6.85
C LEU A 394 22.37 19.95 7.79
N ASN A 395 23.27 20.75 7.28
CA ASN A 395 24.40 21.24 8.06
C ASN A 395 24.07 22.47 8.90
N GLU A 396 23.15 23.31 8.46
CA GLU A 396 22.81 24.56 9.17
C GLU A 396 22.00 24.30 10.44
N ALA A 397 20.96 23.46 10.38
CA ALA A 397 20.21 23.07 11.56
C ALA A 397 21.05 22.37 12.64
N ARG A 398 22.11 21.70 12.24
CA ARG A 398 23.06 21.03 13.15
C ARG A 398 23.99 21.99 13.88
N THR A 399 24.50 22.98 13.20
CA THR A 399 25.41 23.97 13.78
C THR A 399 24.68 24.93 14.70
N SER A 400 23.47 25.34 14.36
CA SER A 400 22.65 26.23 15.19
C SER A 400 22.17 25.58 16.49
N LEU A 401 21.96 24.25 16.52
CA LEU A 401 21.55 23.52 17.71
C LEU A 401 22.73 22.94 18.53
N GLY A 402 23.98 23.24 18.15
CA GLY A 402 25.17 22.77 18.87
C GLY A 402 25.35 21.25 18.92
N ARG A 403 24.73 20.50 18.04
CA ARG A 403 24.83 19.05 17.97
C ARG A 403 25.98 18.62 17.06
N THR A 404 26.80 17.70 17.53
CA THR A 404 27.94 17.15 16.80
C THR A 404 27.63 15.86 16.05
N GLU A 405 26.45 15.30 16.25
CA GLU A 405 26.07 14.03 15.61
C GLU A 405 25.41 14.22 14.24
N PRO A 406 25.63 13.33 13.28
CA PRO A 406 25.00 13.38 11.98
C PRO A 406 23.50 13.06 12.09
N LEU A 407 22.70 14.05 12.45
CA LEU A 407 21.28 13.96 12.19
C LEU A 407 21.09 14.25 10.70
N ASN A 408 20.63 13.29 9.95
CA ASN A 408 20.27 13.48 8.56
C ASN A 408 18.91 14.16 8.45
N ARG A 409 18.69 15.26 9.18
CA ARG A 409 17.44 16.02 9.22
C ARG A 409 17.69 17.48 9.53
N HIS A 410 16.98 18.36 8.85
CA HIS A 410 16.74 19.72 9.29
C HIS A 410 15.54 19.75 10.27
N ALA A 411 15.12 20.94 10.74
CA ALA A 411 13.89 21.09 11.50
C ALA A 411 12.68 20.76 10.59
N GLU A 412 11.82 19.90 11.06
CA GLU A 412 10.66 19.40 10.30
C GLU A 412 9.37 19.64 11.08
N CYS A 413 8.23 19.61 10.37
CA CYS A 413 6.90 19.69 10.97
C CYS A 413 6.48 18.43 11.74
N THR A 414 7.26 17.35 11.68
CA THR A 414 6.94 16.04 12.29
C THR A 414 7.90 15.65 13.38
#